data_fafb1d750dd66f6894bb314b7bb3c223
#
_entry.id   fafb1d750dd66f6894bb314b7bb3c223
#
_cell.length_a   1.000
_cell.length_b   1.000
_cell.length_c   1.000
_cell.angle_alpha   90.00
_cell.angle_beta   90.00
_cell.angle_gamma   90.00
#
_symmetry.space_group_name_H-M   'P 1'
#
loop_
_entity.id
_entity.type
_entity.pdbx_description
1 polymer ?
#
loop_
_entity_poly.entity_id
_entity_poly.type
_entity_poly.pdbx_seq_one_letter_code
_entity_poly.pdbx_strand_id
1 'polypeptide(L)'
;MPPRLIPPDPHFAGSRAGAAGERAVWRALRDTLPDDAALLADLGVLEGAREHEIDVLVVWPGVGLGVIEVKSGPIERRDGAWYQGRPPNAHRIDPVRQSQDARHALTRWLAANGAPDAGRARAAHLVAFPHTDVPRDWHAPEAPRGVVLGRGDLADAAAHVRRAIEDHGGGHAPLTSTDADVVVALLDAPLPSHTELLAAAA
;
A
#
# COMPACT_ATOMS: atom_id res chain seq x y z
N MET A 1 12.29 -12.46 13.84
CA MET A 1 10.84 -12.55 14.12
C MET A 1 10.10 -12.04 12.89
N PRO A 2 8.82 -12.34 12.68
CA PRO A 2 8.05 -11.74 11.58
C PRO A 2 7.78 -10.25 11.87
N PRO A 3 7.43 -9.45 10.83
CA PRO A 3 7.00 -8.07 11.00
C PRO A 3 5.71 -7.99 11.86
N ARG A 4 5.40 -6.80 12.38
CA ARG A 4 4.10 -6.57 13.04
C ARG A 4 2.99 -6.62 11.99
N LEU A 5 1.99 -7.49 12.17
CA LEU A 5 0.87 -7.71 11.24
C LEU A 5 -0.43 -7.10 11.77
N ILE A 6 -1.11 -6.29 10.96
CA ILE A 6 -2.36 -5.61 11.33
C ILE A 6 -3.37 -5.69 10.17
N PRO A 7 -4.46 -6.44 10.34
CA PRO A 7 -4.66 -7.42 11.40
C PRO A 7 -3.70 -8.61 11.26
N PRO A 8 -3.50 -9.44 12.29
CA PRO A 8 -2.60 -10.61 12.21
C PRO A 8 -2.98 -11.60 11.10
N ASP A 9 -4.27 -11.73 10.81
CA ASP A 9 -4.81 -12.57 9.73
C ASP A 9 -5.89 -11.75 8.99
N PRO A 10 -5.50 -10.99 7.95
CA PRO A 10 -6.42 -10.13 7.23
C PRO A 10 -7.44 -10.94 6.42
N HIS A 11 -8.69 -10.54 6.55
CA HIS A 11 -9.78 -11.10 5.77
C HIS A 11 -9.98 -10.24 4.52
N PHE A 12 -9.20 -10.51 3.47
CA PHE A 12 -9.35 -9.81 2.21
C PHE A 12 -10.75 -10.00 1.63
N ALA A 13 -11.53 -8.92 1.63
CA ALA A 13 -12.86 -8.87 1.07
C ALA A 13 -12.81 -8.77 -0.47
N GLY A 14 -13.93 -8.95 -1.14
CA GLY A 14 -14.03 -8.79 -2.59
C GLY A 14 -14.15 -10.09 -3.37
N SER A 15 -13.91 -10.03 -4.69
CA SER A 15 -13.97 -11.21 -5.53
C SER A 15 -12.88 -12.23 -5.14
N ARG A 16 -13.14 -13.53 -5.32
CA ARG A 16 -12.13 -14.57 -5.04
C ARG A 16 -10.78 -14.29 -5.72
N ALA A 17 -10.81 -13.68 -6.89
CA ALA A 17 -9.61 -13.34 -7.64
C ALA A 17 -8.89 -12.14 -7.01
N GLY A 18 -9.59 -11.08 -6.57
CA GLY A 18 -9.04 -9.93 -5.85
C GLY A 18 -8.34 -10.38 -4.59
N ALA A 19 -9.07 -11.01 -3.69
CA ALA A 19 -8.55 -11.54 -2.43
C ALA A 19 -7.35 -12.50 -2.59
N ALA A 20 -7.28 -13.25 -3.69
CA ALA A 20 -6.13 -14.13 -3.96
C ALA A 20 -4.84 -13.34 -4.24
N GLY A 21 -4.94 -12.22 -4.96
CA GLY A 21 -3.79 -11.37 -5.26
C GLY A 21 -3.29 -10.61 -4.03
N GLU A 22 -4.19 -9.99 -3.28
CA GLU A 22 -3.86 -9.31 -2.03
C GLU A 22 -3.19 -10.26 -1.05
N ARG A 23 -3.73 -11.47 -0.90
CA ARG A 23 -3.14 -12.53 -0.08
C ARG A 23 -1.76 -12.97 -0.55
N ALA A 24 -1.51 -13.00 -1.87
CA ALA A 24 -0.19 -13.35 -2.41
C ALA A 24 0.83 -12.27 -2.08
N VAL A 25 0.49 -10.99 -2.25
CA VAL A 25 1.35 -9.84 -1.91
C VAL A 25 1.57 -9.78 -0.39
N TRP A 26 0.51 -9.92 0.40
CA TRP A 26 0.60 -9.95 1.86
C TRP A 26 1.58 -11.01 2.36
N ARG A 27 1.45 -12.25 1.89
CA ARG A 27 2.34 -13.35 2.28
C ARG A 27 3.77 -13.08 1.87
N ALA A 28 4.00 -12.63 0.63
CA ALA A 28 5.32 -12.31 0.15
C ALA A 28 6.01 -11.25 1.03
N LEU A 29 5.30 -10.20 1.41
CA LEU A 29 5.81 -9.15 2.30
C LEU A 29 6.00 -9.64 3.73
N ARG A 30 5.04 -10.38 4.29
CA ARG A 30 5.17 -10.98 5.63
C ARG A 30 6.41 -11.84 5.75
N ASP A 31 6.72 -12.62 4.71
CA ASP A 31 7.80 -13.60 4.73
C ASP A 31 9.18 -12.97 4.42
N THR A 32 9.22 -11.72 3.92
CA THR A 32 10.47 -11.05 3.50
C THR A 32 10.78 -9.76 4.26
N LEU A 33 9.79 -9.11 4.90
CA LEU A 33 10.00 -7.91 5.70
C LEU A 33 10.76 -8.23 7.00
N PRO A 34 11.61 -7.29 7.50
CA PRO A 34 12.27 -7.44 8.80
C PRO A 34 11.28 -7.27 9.96
N ASP A 35 11.69 -7.69 11.13
CA ASP A 35 10.86 -7.75 12.34
C ASP A 35 10.54 -6.36 12.95
N ASP A 36 11.27 -5.33 12.59
CA ASP A 36 10.99 -3.94 12.97
C ASP A 36 9.98 -3.23 12.06
N ALA A 37 9.63 -3.82 10.91
CA ALA A 37 8.60 -3.30 10.03
C ALA A 37 7.18 -3.69 10.49
N ALA A 38 6.19 -2.89 10.08
CA ALA A 38 4.79 -3.26 10.21
C ALA A 38 4.14 -3.38 8.83
N LEU A 39 3.23 -4.34 8.71
CA LEU A 39 2.45 -4.63 7.52
C LEU A 39 0.97 -4.52 7.85
N LEU A 40 0.27 -3.60 7.20
CA LEU A 40 -1.14 -3.35 7.41
C LEU A 40 -1.93 -3.66 6.13
N ALA A 41 -3.18 -4.11 6.27
CA ALA A 41 -4.03 -4.42 5.13
C ALA A 41 -5.42 -3.83 5.29
N ASP A 42 -6.08 -3.58 4.14
CA ASP A 42 -7.48 -3.19 4.05
C ASP A 42 -7.79 -1.91 4.85
N LEU A 43 -7.06 -0.84 4.55
CA LEU A 43 -7.18 0.43 5.26
C LEU A 43 -8.06 1.41 4.49
N GLY A 44 -9.02 2.03 5.16
CA GLY A 44 -9.77 3.19 4.68
C GLY A 44 -9.17 4.49 5.23
N VAL A 45 -8.83 5.42 4.35
CA VAL A 45 -8.34 6.75 4.74
C VAL A 45 -9.31 7.82 4.21
N LEU A 46 -9.87 8.61 5.12
CA LEU A 46 -10.77 9.71 4.77
C LEU A 46 -10.00 10.99 4.47
N GLU A 47 -10.24 11.55 3.31
CA GLU A 47 -9.81 12.90 2.93
C GLU A 47 -11.02 13.77 2.61
N GLY A 48 -11.43 14.61 3.55
CA GLY A 48 -12.71 15.31 3.47
C GLY A 48 -13.88 14.34 3.43
N ALA A 49 -14.67 14.36 2.35
CA ALA A 49 -15.79 13.45 2.14
C ALA A 49 -15.42 12.23 1.27
N ARG A 50 -14.17 12.11 0.83
CA ARG A 50 -13.71 11.00 -0.03
C ARG A 50 -12.94 9.98 0.79
N GLU A 51 -13.31 8.72 0.62
CA GLU A 51 -12.57 7.58 1.15
C GLU A 51 -11.58 7.06 0.11
N HIS A 52 -10.37 6.75 0.56
CA HIS A 52 -9.33 6.10 -0.23
C HIS A 52 -8.99 4.77 0.41
N GLU A 53 -9.08 3.69 -0.35
CA GLU A 53 -8.68 2.36 0.07
C GLU A 53 -7.17 2.17 -0.15
N ILE A 54 -6.53 1.45 0.77
CA ILE A 54 -5.14 0.99 0.68
C ILE A 54 -5.17 -0.52 0.90
N ASP A 55 -4.90 -1.29 -0.15
CA ASP A 55 -4.92 -2.75 -0.07
C ASP A 55 -3.83 -3.26 0.88
N VAL A 56 -2.61 -2.72 0.76
CA VAL A 56 -1.47 -3.06 1.63
C VAL A 56 -0.62 -1.83 1.92
N LEU A 57 -0.31 -1.62 3.20
CA LEU A 57 0.62 -0.58 3.66
C LEU A 57 1.82 -1.22 4.38
N VAL A 58 3.01 -0.84 3.95
CA VAL A 58 4.27 -1.13 4.65
C VAL A 58 4.70 0.10 5.43
N VAL A 59 4.87 -0.04 6.74
CA VAL A 59 5.46 0.98 7.63
C VAL A 59 6.83 0.48 8.04
N TRP A 60 7.89 1.15 7.55
CA TRP A 60 9.26 0.64 7.71
C TRP A 60 10.18 1.66 8.36
N PRO A 61 10.52 1.47 9.65
CA PRO A 61 11.48 2.33 10.36
C PRO A 61 12.81 2.44 9.61
N GLY A 62 13.37 3.62 9.55
CA GLY A 62 14.61 3.90 8.82
C GLY A 62 14.48 3.96 7.29
N VAL A 63 13.31 3.64 6.75
CA VAL A 63 13.03 3.61 5.30
C VAL A 63 11.90 4.57 4.94
N GLY A 64 10.66 4.27 5.31
CA GLY A 64 9.49 5.09 5.00
C GLY A 64 8.19 4.30 4.91
N LEU A 65 7.24 4.83 4.13
CA LEU A 65 5.92 4.26 3.89
C LEU A 65 5.81 3.71 2.47
N GLY A 66 5.31 2.49 2.31
CA GLY A 66 5.00 1.88 1.02
C GLY A 66 3.51 1.64 0.88
N VAL A 67 2.81 2.44 0.06
CA VAL A 67 1.39 2.29 -0.24
C VAL A 67 1.22 1.46 -1.49
N ILE A 68 0.58 0.30 -1.40
CA ILE A 68 0.53 -0.71 -2.45
C ILE A 68 -0.91 -0.97 -2.85
N GLU A 69 -1.22 -0.71 -4.11
CA GLU A 69 -2.45 -1.09 -4.78
C GLU A 69 -2.26 -2.45 -5.45
N VAL A 70 -3.15 -3.41 -5.23
CA VAL A 70 -3.04 -4.76 -5.76
C VAL A 70 -4.10 -5.03 -6.82
N LYS A 71 -3.66 -5.42 -8.01
CA LYS A 71 -4.57 -5.85 -9.09
C LYS A 71 -4.32 -7.30 -9.47
N SER A 72 -5.31 -8.12 -9.21
CA SER A 72 -5.30 -9.55 -9.48
C SER A 72 -5.63 -9.91 -10.91
N GLY A 73 -5.22 -11.10 -11.31
CA GLY A 73 -5.48 -11.63 -12.65
C GLY A 73 -4.53 -11.10 -13.72
N PRO A 74 -4.86 -11.31 -15.00
CA PRO A 74 -4.07 -10.79 -16.11
C PRO A 74 -4.18 -9.26 -16.17
N ILE A 75 -3.03 -8.60 -16.16
CA ILE A 75 -2.93 -7.15 -16.32
C ILE A 75 -2.15 -6.88 -17.61
N GLU A 76 -2.66 -5.97 -18.42
CA GLU A 76 -2.05 -5.55 -19.67
C GLU A 76 -2.06 -4.02 -19.77
N ARG A 77 -1.01 -3.45 -20.34
CA ARG A 77 -0.96 -2.04 -20.72
C ARG A 77 -0.97 -1.93 -22.24
N ARG A 78 -2.01 -1.29 -22.79
CA ARG A 78 -2.20 -1.05 -24.23
C ARG A 78 -2.51 0.42 -24.46
N ASP A 79 -1.88 1.02 -25.45
CA ASP A 79 -2.14 2.40 -25.89
C ASP A 79 -2.13 3.42 -24.72
N GLY A 80 -1.20 3.24 -23.78
CA GLY A 80 -1.09 4.10 -22.59
C GLY A 80 -2.13 3.88 -21.50
N ALA A 81 -3.01 2.88 -21.62
CA ALA A 81 -4.05 2.56 -20.64
C ALA A 81 -3.88 1.15 -20.07
N TRP A 82 -4.28 0.98 -18.82
CA TRP A 82 -4.23 -0.29 -18.10
C TRP A 82 -5.55 -1.03 -18.23
N TYR A 83 -5.45 -2.35 -18.41
CA TYR A 83 -6.60 -3.25 -18.52
C TYR A 83 -6.42 -4.45 -17.60
N GLN A 84 -7.52 -4.84 -16.95
CA GLN A 84 -7.59 -6.05 -16.14
C GLN A 84 -8.53 -7.05 -16.79
N GLY A 85 -8.14 -8.33 -16.79
CA GLY A 85 -8.91 -9.41 -17.42
C GLY A 85 -8.45 -9.71 -18.84
N ARG A 86 -9.15 -10.65 -19.47
CA ARG A 86 -8.94 -11.06 -20.88
C ARG A 86 -10.17 -10.74 -21.72
N PRO A 87 -10.02 -10.42 -23.02
CA PRO A 87 -11.15 -10.28 -23.92
C PRO A 87 -12.06 -11.52 -23.86
N PRO A 88 -13.41 -11.33 -23.94
CA PRO A 88 -14.12 -10.06 -24.08
C PRO A 88 -14.35 -9.29 -22.77
N ASN A 89 -13.96 -9.82 -21.60
CA ASN A 89 -14.25 -9.27 -20.27
C ASN A 89 -13.14 -8.33 -19.73
N ALA A 90 -12.18 -7.95 -20.56
CA ALA A 90 -11.17 -6.98 -20.17
C ALA A 90 -11.80 -5.61 -19.95
N HIS A 91 -11.49 -4.97 -18.81
CA HIS A 91 -11.98 -3.63 -18.51
C HIS A 91 -10.80 -2.71 -18.14
N ARG A 92 -10.99 -1.42 -18.40
CA ARG A 92 -9.98 -0.40 -18.09
C ARG A 92 -9.90 -0.17 -16.59
N ILE A 93 -8.67 -0.03 -16.09
CA ILE A 93 -8.34 0.29 -14.70
C ILE A 93 -7.32 1.44 -14.65
N ASP A 94 -7.12 2.04 -13.48
CA ASP A 94 -6.10 3.08 -13.26
C ASP A 94 -5.39 2.84 -11.92
N PRO A 95 -4.62 1.74 -11.79
CA PRO A 95 -4.04 1.33 -10.51
C PRO A 95 -2.97 2.31 -10.01
N VAL A 96 -2.24 2.92 -10.94
CA VAL A 96 -1.17 3.87 -10.58
C VAL A 96 -1.76 5.11 -9.92
N ARG A 97 -2.81 5.68 -10.53
CA ARG A 97 -3.50 6.84 -9.95
C ARG A 97 -4.16 6.51 -8.63
N GLN A 98 -4.79 5.33 -8.51
CA GLN A 98 -5.39 4.88 -7.25
C GLN A 98 -4.34 4.86 -6.12
N SER A 99 -3.19 4.24 -6.35
CA SER A 99 -2.10 4.18 -5.39
C SER A 99 -1.50 5.57 -5.07
N GLN A 100 -1.37 6.45 -6.07
CA GLN A 100 -0.90 7.82 -5.88
C GLN A 100 -1.88 8.64 -5.02
N ASP A 101 -3.17 8.59 -5.33
CA ASP A 101 -4.22 9.29 -4.60
C ASP A 101 -4.27 8.78 -3.14
N ALA A 102 -4.21 7.46 -2.93
CA ALA A 102 -4.20 6.84 -1.60
C ALA A 102 -2.96 7.25 -0.78
N ARG A 103 -1.75 7.28 -1.40
CA ARG A 103 -0.54 7.77 -0.75
C ARG A 103 -0.68 9.25 -0.33
N HIS A 104 -1.22 10.10 -1.19
CA HIS A 104 -1.41 11.50 -0.85
C HIS A 104 -2.45 11.70 0.25
N ALA A 105 -3.54 10.93 0.23
CA ALA A 105 -4.54 10.95 1.28
C ALA A 105 -3.94 10.51 2.63
N LEU A 106 -3.19 9.40 2.65
CA LEU A 106 -2.53 8.89 3.85
C LEU A 106 -1.58 9.94 4.46
N THR A 107 -0.69 10.51 3.66
CA THR A 107 0.31 11.47 4.18
C THR A 107 -0.35 12.73 4.74
N ARG A 108 -1.42 13.24 4.11
CA ARG A 108 -2.20 14.37 4.64
C ARG A 108 -2.98 14.00 5.88
N TRP A 109 -3.57 12.81 5.90
CA TRP A 109 -4.32 12.31 7.06
C TRP A 109 -3.41 12.17 8.29
N LEU A 110 -2.22 11.58 8.12
CA LEU A 110 -1.23 11.47 9.19
C LEU A 110 -0.85 12.84 9.75
N ALA A 111 -0.57 13.81 8.87
CA ALA A 111 -0.23 15.16 9.29
C ALA A 111 -1.36 15.86 10.06
N ALA A 112 -2.61 15.62 9.69
CA ALA A 112 -3.80 16.18 10.33
C ALA A 112 -4.16 15.48 11.66
N ASN A 113 -3.74 14.22 11.85
CA ASN A 113 -4.10 13.40 13.01
C ASN A 113 -2.96 13.18 14.01
N GLY A 114 -2.04 14.14 14.12
CA GLY A 114 -1.02 14.17 15.18
C GLY A 114 0.32 13.50 14.81
N ALA A 115 0.50 13.09 13.55
CA ALA A 115 1.75 12.54 13.04
C ALA A 115 2.34 13.38 11.88
N PRO A 116 2.60 14.71 12.07
CA PRO A 116 3.03 15.58 10.98
C PRO A 116 4.40 15.19 10.41
N ASP A 117 5.30 14.63 11.20
CA ASP A 117 6.62 14.22 10.73
C ASP A 117 6.52 12.92 9.91
N ALA A 118 5.68 11.96 10.33
CA ALA A 118 5.35 10.79 9.53
C ALA A 118 4.68 11.16 8.20
N GLY A 119 3.78 12.16 8.20
CA GLY A 119 3.16 12.69 6.97
C GLY A 119 4.14 13.35 6.00
N ARG A 120 5.33 13.75 6.47
CA ARG A 120 6.43 14.32 5.67
C ARG A 120 7.56 13.34 5.41
N ALA A 121 7.51 12.13 5.96
CA ALA A 121 8.52 11.11 5.72
C ALA A 121 8.45 10.59 4.27
N ARG A 122 9.49 9.84 3.86
CA ARG A 122 9.48 9.14 2.57
C ARG A 122 8.23 8.28 2.44
N ALA A 123 7.50 8.44 1.34
CA ALA A 123 6.33 7.65 1.05
C ALA A 123 6.24 7.36 -0.45
N ALA A 124 6.34 6.10 -0.84
CA ALA A 124 6.18 5.67 -2.21
C ALA A 124 4.79 5.05 -2.44
N HIS A 125 4.27 5.24 -3.65
CA HIS A 125 3.15 4.47 -4.17
C HIS A 125 3.70 3.31 -5.00
N LEU A 126 3.08 2.15 -4.91
CA LEU A 126 3.40 0.98 -5.71
C LEU A 126 2.13 0.35 -6.26
N VAL A 127 2.28 -0.35 -7.38
CA VAL A 127 1.22 -1.22 -7.90
C VAL A 127 1.74 -2.65 -7.95
N ALA A 128 0.93 -3.61 -7.48
CA ALA A 128 1.30 -5.02 -7.44
C ALA A 128 0.42 -5.84 -8.39
N PHE A 129 1.07 -6.62 -9.25
CA PHE A 129 0.44 -7.53 -10.21
C PHE A 129 0.92 -8.97 -9.94
N PRO A 130 0.45 -9.62 -8.84
CA PRO A 130 1.01 -10.89 -8.37
C PRO A 130 0.83 -12.05 -9.34
N HIS A 131 -0.03 -11.92 -10.35
CA HIS A 131 -0.29 -12.95 -11.36
C HIS A 131 0.25 -12.59 -12.75
N THR A 132 0.96 -11.46 -12.87
CA THR A 132 1.49 -10.97 -14.15
C THR A 132 3.00 -10.82 -14.05
N ASP A 133 3.72 -11.34 -15.04
CA ASP A 133 5.16 -11.11 -15.16
C ASP A 133 5.40 -9.71 -15.71
N VAL A 134 6.23 -8.94 -15.02
CA VAL A 134 6.65 -7.61 -15.46
C VAL A 134 8.10 -7.71 -15.94
N PRO A 135 8.38 -7.42 -17.21
CA PRO A 135 9.74 -7.48 -17.76
C PRO A 135 10.70 -6.56 -17.01
N ARG A 136 11.99 -6.92 -17.00
CA ARG A 136 13.03 -6.10 -16.36
C ARG A 136 13.26 -4.77 -17.09
N ASP A 137 13.06 -4.76 -18.38
CA ASP A 137 13.13 -3.60 -19.29
C ASP A 137 11.80 -2.85 -19.39
N TRP A 138 10.85 -3.15 -18.49
CA TRP A 138 9.58 -2.45 -18.41
C TRP A 138 9.80 -0.94 -18.32
N HIS A 139 9.09 -0.21 -19.17
CA HIS A 139 9.13 1.25 -19.20
C HIS A 139 7.73 1.82 -19.43
N ALA A 140 7.23 2.56 -18.46
CA ALA A 140 6.03 3.39 -18.57
C ALA A 140 6.26 4.69 -17.79
N PRO A 141 6.01 5.85 -18.37
CA PRO A 141 6.28 7.15 -17.71
C PRO A 141 5.55 7.30 -16.37
N GLU A 142 4.30 6.83 -16.29
CA GLU A 142 3.48 6.91 -15.09
C GLU A 142 3.81 5.82 -14.05
N ALA A 143 4.45 4.74 -14.47
CA ALA A 143 4.80 3.59 -13.63
C ALA A 143 6.19 3.06 -13.98
N PRO A 144 7.26 3.73 -13.53
CA PRO A 144 8.62 3.22 -13.70
C PRO A 144 8.76 1.84 -13.06
N ARG A 145 9.70 1.01 -13.56
CA ARG A 145 9.87 -0.39 -13.12
C ARG A 145 9.97 -0.54 -11.60
N GLY A 146 10.58 0.43 -10.93
CA GLY A 146 10.78 0.42 -9.49
C GLY A 146 9.50 0.46 -8.66
N VAL A 147 8.39 0.98 -9.19
CA VAL A 147 7.10 1.05 -8.48
C VAL A 147 6.12 -0.05 -8.90
N VAL A 148 6.53 -0.98 -9.77
CA VAL A 148 5.69 -2.08 -10.23
C VAL A 148 6.21 -3.40 -9.69
N LEU A 149 5.44 -4.03 -8.81
CA LEU A 149 5.73 -5.34 -8.22
C LEU A 149 5.02 -6.43 -9.04
N GLY A 150 5.75 -7.14 -9.88
CA GLY A 150 5.22 -8.26 -10.67
C GLY A 150 5.36 -9.61 -9.95
N ARG A 151 4.84 -10.68 -10.57
CA ARG A 151 4.92 -12.05 -10.04
C ARG A 151 6.35 -12.47 -9.70
N GLY A 152 7.30 -12.15 -10.56
CA GLY A 152 8.71 -12.50 -10.36
C GLY A 152 9.41 -11.76 -9.23
N ASP A 153 8.82 -10.65 -8.73
CA ASP A 153 9.40 -9.85 -7.65
C ASP A 153 8.95 -10.32 -6.26
N LEU A 154 7.94 -11.19 -6.18
CA LEU A 154 7.35 -11.60 -4.89
C LEU A 154 8.34 -12.34 -4.00
N ALA A 155 9.31 -13.04 -4.57
CA ALA A 155 10.34 -13.75 -3.78
C ALA A 155 11.22 -12.79 -2.97
N ASP A 156 11.40 -11.54 -3.45
CA ASP A 156 12.18 -10.48 -2.82
C ASP A 156 11.34 -9.22 -2.60
N ALA A 157 10.06 -9.38 -2.23
CA ALA A 157 9.08 -8.30 -2.18
C ALA A 157 9.52 -7.14 -1.29
N ALA A 158 10.05 -7.43 -0.11
CA ALA A 158 10.55 -6.38 0.81
C ALA A 158 11.71 -5.58 0.19
N ALA A 159 12.67 -6.24 -0.45
CA ALA A 159 13.78 -5.54 -1.11
C ALA A 159 13.30 -4.65 -2.27
N HIS A 160 12.27 -5.08 -3.00
CA HIS A 160 11.64 -4.28 -4.04
C HIS A 160 10.95 -3.04 -3.46
N VAL A 161 10.11 -3.23 -2.42
CA VAL A 161 9.40 -2.13 -1.74
C VAL A 161 10.38 -1.14 -1.12
N ARG A 162 11.46 -1.62 -0.48
CA ARG A 162 12.50 -0.76 0.07
C ARG A 162 13.10 0.15 -0.99
N ARG A 163 13.55 -0.41 -2.11
CA ARG A 163 14.10 0.38 -3.23
C ARG A 163 13.07 1.38 -3.76
N ALA A 164 11.82 0.98 -3.93
CA ALA A 164 10.76 1.89 -4.36
C ALA A 164 10.61 3.09 -3.40
N ILE A 165 10.64 2.87 -2.08
CA ILE A 165 10.56 3.95 -1.10
C ILE A 165 11.80 4.85 -1.15
N GLU A 166 12.99 4.26 -1.26
CA GLU A 166 14.26 5.01 -1.33
C GLU A 166 14.37 5.87 -2.61
N ASP A 167 14.00 5.31 -3.77
CA ASP A 167 14.15 5.95 -5.08
C ASP A 167 12.97 6.88 -5.44
N HIS A 168 11.77 6.58 -4.98
CA HIS A 168 10.53 7.27 -5.37
C HIS A 168 9.81 7.95 -4.20
N GLY A 169 10.36 7.92 -3.01
CA GLY A 169 9.78 8.53 -1.80
C GLY A 169 9.87 10.06 -1.71
N GLY A 170 10.23 10.74 -2.80
CA GLY A 170 10.15 12.20 -2.92
C GLY A 170 11.29 12.99 -2.26
N GLY A 171 12.42 12.36 -1.91
CA GLY A 171 13.58 13.07 -1.34
C GLY A 171 13.41 13.50 0.12
N HIS A 172 12.35 13.09 0.78
CA HIS A 172 12.09 13.33 2.20
C HIS A 172 12.99 12.47 3.11
N ALA A 173 13.00 12.77 4.41
CA ALA A 173 13.72 11.98 5.39
C ALA A 173 13.11 10.57 5.54
N PRO A 174 13.92 9.57 5.95
CA PRO A 174 13.40 8.27 6.36
C PRO A 174 12.42 8.41 7.53
N LEU A 175 11.47 7.47 7.64
CA LEU A 175 10.56 7.39 8.77
C LEU A 175 11.35 6.98 10.03
N THR A 176 11.24 7.73 11.12
CA THR A 176 11.87 7.33 12.38
C THR A 176 11.12 6.17 13.03
N SER A 177 11.77 5.44 13.95
CA SER A 177 11.09 4.35 14.69
C SER A 177 9.93 4.89 15.54
N THR A 178 10.10 6.06 16.17
CA THR A 178 9.04 6.71 16.95
C THR A 178 7.84 7.08 16.07
N ASP A 179 8.09 7.67 14.88
CA ASP A 179 7.01 8.01 13.96
C ASP A 179 6.32 6.76 13.41
N ALA A 180 7.06 5.68 13.16
CA ALA A 180 6.48 4.41 12.74
C ALA A 180 5.53 3.84 13.80
N ASP A 181 5.90 3.88 15.08
CA ASP A 181 5.03 3.45 16.18
C ASP A 181 3.75 4.31 16.26
N VAL A 182 3.88 5.63 16.06
CA VAL A 182 2.72 6.54 16.02
C VAL A 182 1.82 6.23 14.83
N VAL A 183 2.37 6.02 13.64
CA VAL A 183 1.58 5.63 12.44
C VAL A 183 0.79 4.35 12.70
N VAL A 184 1.47 3.34 13.24
CA VAL A 184 0.84 2.06 13.54
C VAL A 184 -0.25 2.22 14.59
N ALA A 185 -0.01 2.97 15.66
CA ALA A 185 -1.00 3.20 16.71
C ALA A 185 -2.25 3.94 16.19
N LEU A 186 -2.06 4.93 15.30
CA LEU A 186 -3.17 5.68 14.70
C LEU A 186 -4.03 4.81 13.76
N LEU A 187 -3.40 3.91 12.98
CA LEU A 187 -4.09 3.09 12.00
C LEU A 187 -4.67 1.78 12.60
N ASP A 188 -4.15 1.33 13.74
CA ASP A 188 -4.62 0.15 14.48
C ASP A 188 -5.71 0.53 15.52
N ALA A 189 -6.01 1.84 15.67
CA ALA A 189 -6.97 2.29 16.66
C ALA A 189 -8.38 1.76 16.31
N PRO A 190 -9.08 1.10 17.26
CA PRO A 190 -10.44 0.68 17.04
C PRO A 190 -11.34 1.91 16.81
N LEU A 191 -12.32 1.77 15.93
CA LEU A 191 -13.34 2.80 15.78
C LEU A 191 -14.00 3.06 17.14
N PRO A 192 -14.16 4.33 17.57
CA PRO A 192 -14.81 4.62 18.84
C PRO A 192 -16.23 4.05 18.82
N SER A 193 -16.62 3.42 19.90
CA SER A 193 -17.97 2.90 20.05
C SER A 193 -19.01 4.04 20.00
N HIS A 194 -20.23 3.70 19.61
CA HIS A 194 -21.34 4.68 19.60
C HIS A 194 -21.49 5.44 20.94
N THR A 195 -21.23 4.73 22.05
CA THR A 195 -21.27 5.30 23.41
C THR A 195 -20.16 6.33 23.64
N GLU A 196 -18.94 6.07 23.15
CA GLU A 196 -17.81 7.00 23.24
C GLU A 196 -18.03 8.25 22.37
N LEU A 197 -18.61 8.08 21.18
CA LEU A 197 -18.97 9.20 20.30
C LEU A 197 -20.04 10.09 20.94
N LEU A 198 -21.04 9.52 21.61
CA LEU A 198 -22.05 10.29 22.33
C LEU A 198 -21.47 11.00 23.55
N ALA A 199 -20.53 10.39 24.29
CA ALA A 199 -19.87 11.00 25.43
C ALA A 199 -18.97 12.17 25.03
N ALA A 200 -18.33 12.12 23.84
CA ALA A 200 -17.49 13.20 23.33
C ALA A 200 -18.29 14.40 22.78
N ALA A 201 -19.60 14.22 22.52
CA ALA A 201 -20.49 15.26 22.00
C ALA A 201 -21.31 15.98 23.11
N ALA A 202 -21.16 15.58 24.35
CA ALA A 202 -21.86 16.14 25.54
C ALA A 202 -20.95 17.07 26.33
#